data_1f13095ffad42f64a88198a67d97bc2f
#
_entry.id   1f13095ffad42f64a88198a67d97bc2f
#
_cell.length_a   1.000
_cell.length_b   1.000
_cell.length_c   1.000
_cell.angle_alpha   90.00
_cell.angle_beta   90.00
_cell.angle_gamma   90.00
#
_symmetry.space_group_name_H-M   'P 1'
#
loop_
_entity.id
_entity.type
_entity.pdbx_description
1 polymer ?
#
loop_
_entity_poly.entity_id
_entity_poly.type
_entity_poly.pdbx_seq_one_letter_code
_entity_poly.pdbx_strand_id
1 'polypeptide(L)'
;QGLPSFFAYLLGALALLVAFMYCYSRLTPHHEWALIRAGNAAAATAYGGSILGFTLPLYSAMAHSISYIDFILWGVVAFGVQIATFFGLKLFLRRQGESLSQHITEGHQAYGTLVGSISIAVGLINAASMTW
;
A
#
# COMPACT_ATOMS: atom_id res chain seq x y z
N GLN A 1 -2.71 23.93 -20.91
CA GLN A 1 -2.56 22.49 -21.02
C GLN A 1 -1.82 21.88 -19.86
N GLY A 2 -0.69 22.43 -19.47
CA GLY A 2 0.10 21.89 -18.36
C GLY A 2 -0.61 21.92 -17.04
N LEU A 3 -1.27 23.03 -16.71
CA LEU A 3 -1.85 23.21 -15.39
C LEU A 3 -3.08 22.35 -15.16
N PRO A 4 -4.06 22.27 -16.10
CA PRO A 4 -5.18 21.38 -15.89
C PRO A 4 -4.78 19.91 -15.80
N SER A 5 -3.80 19.47 -16.61
CA SER A 5 -3.28 18.11 -16.56
C SER A 5 -2.59 17.84 -15.23
N PHE A 6 -1.82 18.80 -14.74
CA PHE A 6 -1.16 18.65 -13.43
C PHE A 6 -2.18 18.37 -12.34
N PHE A 7 -3.24 19.19 -12.27
CA PHE A 7 -4.26 18.99 -11.24
C PHE A 7 -5.02 17.70 -11.42
N ALA A 8 -5.32 17.30 -12.66
CA ALA A 8 -6.02 16.05 -12.92
C ALA A 8 -5.23 14.85 -12.41
N TYR A 9 -3.93 14.80 -12.73
CA TYR A 9 -3.08 13.68 -12.29
C TYR A 9 -2.84 13.72 -10.78
N LEU A 10 -2.63 14.91 -10.22
CA LEU A 10 -2.44 15.03 -8.78
C LEU A 10 -3.68 14.57 -8.02
N LEU A 11 -4.85 15.06 -8.41
CA LEU A 11 -6.09 14.69 -7.73
C LEU A 11 -6.41 13.21 -7.91
N GLY A 12 -6.18 12.68 -9.11
CA GLY A 12 -6.38 11.25 -9.36
C GLY A 12 -5.47 10.38 -8.51
N ALA A 13 -4.19 10.77 -8.41
CA ALA A 13 -3.22 10.02 -7.59
C ALA A 13 -3.58 10.10 -6.12
N LEU A 14 -3.96 11.28 -5.63
CA LEU A 14 -4.35 11.43 -4.23
C LEU A 14 -5.61 10.64 -3.91
N ALA A 15 -6.57 10.63 -4.85
CA ALA A 15 -7.79 9.86 -4.67
C ALA A 15 -7.50 8.36 -4.58
N LEU A 16 -6.62 7.86 -5.44
CA LEU A 16 -6.21 6.46 -5.41
C LEU A 16 -5.48 6.13 -4.11
N LEU A 17 -4.61 7.04 -3.66
CA LEU A 17 -3.88 6.83 -2.40
C LEU A 17 -4.83 6.78 -1.21
N VAL A 18 -5.77 7.72 -1.13
CA VAL A 18 -6.74 7.74 -0.04
C VAL A 18 -7.62 6.49 -0.08
N ALA A 19 -8.04 6.09 -1.29
CA ALA A 19 -8.83 4.86 -1.45
C ALA A 19 -8.05 3.64 -0.97
N PHE A 20 -6.75 3.58 -1.28
CA PHE A 20 -5.90 2.48 -0.83
C PHE A 20 -5.80 2.45 0.70
N MET A 21 -5.55 3.61 1.30
CA MET A 21 -5.44 3.72 2.75
C MET A 21 -6.74 3.27 3.44
N TYR A 22 -7.87 3.71 2.89
CA TYR A 22 -9.18 3.35 3.43
C TYR A 22 -9.42 1.84 3.31
N CYS A 23 -9.17 1.26 2.12
CA CYS A 23 -9.37 -0.17 1.91
C CYS A 23 -8.45 -1.00 2.78
N TYR A 24 -7.19 -0.60 2.88
CA TYR A 24 -6.24 -1.31 3.73
C TYR A 24 -6.71 -1.31 5.19
N SER A 25 -7.15 -0.16 5.68
CA SER A 25 -7.63 -0.04 7.06
C SER A 25 -8.86 -0.89 7.31
N ARG A 26 -9.74 -1.01 6.31
CA ARG A 26 -10.95 -1.82 6.46
C ARG A 26 -10.67 -3.31 6.36
N LEU A 27 -9.63 -3.70 5.64
CA LEU A 27 -9.29 -5.10 5.44
C LEU A 27 -8.48 -5.68 6.59
N THR A 28 -7.79 -4.84 7.35
CA THR A 28 -7.06 -5.31 8.53
C THR A 28 -8.01 -5.41 9.71
N PRO A 29 -7.97 -6.51 10.47
CA PRO A 29 -8.86 -6.66 11.63
C PRO A 29 -8.48 -5.79 12.82
N HIS A 30 -7.26 -5.29 12.87
CA HIS A 30 -6.82 -4.38 13.92
C HIS A 30 -7.07 -2.92 13.48
N HIS A 31 -7.26 -2.03 14.44
CA HIS A 31 -7.57 -0.63 14.17
C HIS A 31 -6.28 0.18 14.11
N GLU A 32 -5.68 0.30 12.91
CA GLU A 32 -4.39 0.96 12.74
C GLU A 32 -4.34 2.35 13.35
N TRP A 33 -5.34 3.17 13.05
CA TRP A 33 -5.31 4.56 13.52
C TRP A 33 -5.36 4.64 15.04
N ALA A 34 -6.13 3.77 15.69
CA ALA A 34 -6.17 3.73 17.13
C ALA A 34 -4.85 3.28 17.72
N LEU A 35 -4.23 2.25 17.10
CA LEU A 35 -2.93 1.75 17.55
C LEU A 35 -1.82 2.79 17.37
N ILE A 36 -1.83 3.48 16.24
CA ILE A 36 -0.84 4.52 15.96
C ILE A 36 -0.98 5.66 16.96
N ARG A 37 -2.20 6.09 17.23
CA ARG A 37 -2.42 7.14 18.23
C ARG A 37 -1.99 6.73 19.62
N ALA A 38 -2.02 5.43 19.90
CA ALA A 38 -1.55 4.89 21.18
C ALA A 38 -0.06 4.64 21.22
N GLY A 39 0.67 4.98 20.14
CA GLY A 39 2.12 4.85 20.09
C GLY A 39 2.62 3.49 19.60
N ASN A 40 1.78 2.71 18.92
CA ASN A 40 2.19 1.39 18.41
C ASN A 40 3.06 1.56 17.17
N ALA A 41 4.36 1.41 17.34
CA ALA A 41 5.32 1.58 16.25
C ALA A 41 5.18 0.47 15.19
N ALA A 42 4.82 -0.74 15.59
CA ALA A 42 4.63 -1.84 14.65
C ALA A 42 3.51 -1.53 13.67
N ALA A 43 2.38 -1.02 14.17
CA ALA A 43 1.24 -0.63 13.33
C ALA A 43 1.64 0.51 12.38
N ALA A 44 2.37 1.51 12.89
CA ALA A 44 2.81 2.64 12.07
C ALA A 44 3.76 2.19 10.97
N THR A 45 4.70 1.30 11.29
CA THR A 45 5.66 0.80 10.31
C THR A 45 4.98 -0.03 9.23
N ALA A 46 4.07 -0.91 9.61
CA ALA A 46 3.34 -1.73 8.65
C ALA A 46 2.48 -0.86 7.74
N TYR A 47 1.74 0.07 8.32
CA TYR A 47 0.84 0.94 7.56
C TYR A 47 1.64 1.89 6.66
N GLY A 48 2.66 2.54 7.21
CA GLY A 48 3.52 3.44 6.45
C GLY A 48 4.23 2.75 5.30
N GLY A 49 4.75 1.55 5.56
CA GLY A 49 5.38 0.75 4.51
C GLY A 49 4.41 0.36 3.40
N SER A 50 3.17 0.05 3.76
CA SER A 50 2.14 -0.28 2.77
C SER A 50 1.78 0.94 1.93
N ILE A 51 1.71 2.12 2.53
CA ILE A 51 1.46 3.38 1.81
C ILE A 51 2.60 3.64 0.83
N LEU A 52 3.84 3.56 1.28
CA LEU A 52 5.00 3.74 0.41
C LEU A 52 5.03 2.69 -0.70
N GLY A 53 4.71 1.45 -0.35
CA GLY A 53 4.66 0.36 -1.31
C GLY A 53 3.68 0.61 -2.45
N PHE A 54 2.52 1.19 -2.14
CA PHE A 54 1.56 1.54 -3.19
C PHE A 54 1.99 2.79 -3.96
N THR A 55 2.62 3.75 -3.28
CA THR A 55 3.04 5.01 -3.91
C THR A 55 4.04 4.75 -5.03
N LEU A 56 4.91 3.75 -4.90
CA LEU A 56 5.92 3.45 -5.92
C LEU A 56 5.30 3.07 -7.27
N PRO A 57 4.41 2.07 -7.35
CA PRO A 57 3.77 1.78 -8.64
C PRO A 57 2.80 2.87 -9.09
N LEU A 58 2.23 3.61 -8.15
CA LEU A 58 1.39 4.76 -8.50
C LEU A 58 2.21 5.81 -9.23
N TYR A 59 3.41 6.11 -8.72
CA TYR A 59 4.35 7.01 -9.39
C TYR A 59 4.68 6.50 -10.78
N SER A 60 4.97 5.21 -10.90
CA SER A 60 5.31 4.61 -12.18
C SER A 60 4.14 4.71 -13.17
N ALA A 61 2.93 4.46 -12.69
CA ALA A 61 1.73 4.59 -13.53
C ALA A 61 1.58 6.01 -14.06
N MET A 62 1.83 7.01 -13.21
CA MET A 62 1.78 8.41 -13.62
C MET A 62 2.86 8.73 -14.65
N ALA A 63 4.07 8.25 -14.43
CA ALA A 63 5.22 8.59 -15.25
C ALA A 63 5.18 7.92 -16.63
N HIS A 64 4.57 6.76 -16.74
CA HIS A 64 4.61 5.96 -17.97
C HIS A 64 3.28 5.86 -18.71
N SER A 65 2.20 6.42 -18.16
CA SER A 65 0.90 6.35 -18.83
C SER A 65 0.86 7.29 -20.02
N ILE A 66 0.11 6.90 -21.05
CA ILE A 66 -0.04 7.71 -22.25
C ILE A 66 -1.34 8.53 -22.25
N SER A 67 -2.23 8.27 -21.31
CA SER A 67 -3.47 9.00 -21.16
C SER A 67 -3.94 8.94 -19.72
N TYR A 68 -4.89 9.77 -19.35
CA TYR A 68 -5.43 9.77 -18.00
C TYR A 68 -6.11 8.45 -17.67
N ILE A 69 -6.86 7.89 -18.63
CA ILE A 69 -7.54 6.61 -18.43
C ILE A 69 -6.51 5.50 -18.21
N ASP A 70 -5.44 5.53 -18.99
CA ASP A 70 -4.34 4.58 -18.85
C ASP A 70 -3.73 4.64 -17.46
N PHE A 71 -3.50 5.86 -16.96
CA PHE A 71 -2.99 6.07 -15.62
C PHE A 71 -3.91 5.45 -14.56
N ILE A 72 -5.21 5.72 -14.64
CA ILE A 72 -6.18 5.20 -13.67
C ILE A 72 -6.22 3.68 -13.71
N LEU A 73 -6.21 3.10 -14.92
CA LEU A 73 -6.21 1.64 -15.09
C LEU A 73 -5.01 0.99 -14.40
N TRP A 74 -3.81 1.50 -14.67
CA TRP A 74 -2.62 0.93 -14.08
C TRP A 74 -2.52 1.22 -12.60
N GLY A 75 -3.07 2.35 -12.16
CA GLY A 75 -3.18 2.64 -10.73
C GLY A 75 -4.08 1.63 -10.01
N VAL A 76 -5.18 1.23 -10.64
CA VAL A 76 -6.06 0.21 -10.06
C VAL A 76 -5.37 -1.16 -10.04
N VAL A 77 -4.62 -1.49 -11.09
CA VAL A 77 -3.82 -2.74 -11.11
C VAL A 77 -2.81 -2.74 -9.97
N ALA A 78 -2.11 -1.62 -9.79
CA ALA A 78 -1.14 -1.49 -8.70
C ALA A 78 -1.80 -1.65 -7.34
N PHE A 79 -2.97 -1.07 -7.19
CA PHE A 79 -3.79 -1.17 -5.99
C PHE A 79 -4.07 -2.65 -5.67
N GLY A 80 -4.53 -3.39 -6.66
CA GLY A 80 -4.85 -4.81 -6.49
C GLY A 80 -3.64 -5.64 -6.09
N VAL A 81 -2.48 -5.38 -6.70
CA VAL A 81 -1.24 -6.09 -6.38
C VAL A 81 -0.84 -5.84 -4.92
N GLN A 82 -0.93 -4.59 -4.47
CA GLN A 82 -0.54 -4.26 -3.10
C GLN A 82 -1.49 -4.86 -2.07
N ILE A 83 -2.78 -4.87 -2.35
CA ILE A 83 -3.75 -5.50 -1.46
C ILE A 83 -3.51 -7.02 -1.42
N ALA A 84 -3.24 -7.63 -2.57
CA ALA A 84 -2.93 -9.06 -2.65
C ALA A 84 -1.67 -9.40 -1.85
N THR A 85 -0.70 -8.50 -1.81
CA THR A 85 0.52 -8.67 -1.01
C THR A 85 0.19 -8.81 0.47
N PHE A 86 -0.68 -7.95 0.97
CA PHE A 86 -1.09 -8.03 2.38
C PHE A 86 -1.77 -9.36 2.68
N PHE A 87 -2.69 -9.78 1.82
CA PHE A 87 -3.38 -11.06 2.03
C PHE A 87 -2.42 -12.24 1.94
N GLY A 88 -1.44 -12.16 1.03
CA GLY A 88 -0.42 -13.20 0.91
C GLY A 88 0.40 -13.33 2.19
N LEU A 89 0.82 -12.21 2.76
CA LEU A 89 1.57 -12.20 4.01
C LEU A 89 0.74 -12.75 5.16
N LYS A 90 -0.50 -12.32 5.24
CA LYS A 90 -1.42 -12.77 6.28
C LYS A 90 -1.61 -14.28 6.20
N LEU A 91 -1.80 -14.81 5.00
CA LEU A 91 -1.99 -16.26 4.80
C LEU A 91 -0.72 -17.04 5.13
N PHE A 92 0.44 -16.52 4.71
CA PHE A 92 1.71 -17.18 4.98
C PHE A 92 1.96 -17.33 6.48
N LEU A 93 1.77 -16.25 7.24
CA LEU A 93 1.98 -16.30 8.68
C LEU A 93 0.96 -17.16 9.38
N ARG A 94 -0.25 -17.20 8.87
CA ARG A 94 -1.30 -18.08 9.42
C ARG A 94 -0.91 -19.55 9.27
N ARG A 95 -0.28 -19.90 8.16
CA ARG A 95 0.22 -21.26 7.95
C ARG A 95 1.33 -21.63 8.91
N GLN A 96 2.09 -20.63 9.37
CA GLN A 96 3.13 -20.82 10.36
C GLN A 96 2.60 -20.84 11.79
N GLY A 97 1.27 -20.80 11.95
CA GLY A 97 0.64 -20.81 13.26
C GLY A 97 0.62 -19.47 13.95
N GLU A 98 0.81 -18.39 13.20
CA GLU A 98 0.88 -17.04 13.76
C GLU A 98 -0.22 -16.16 13.21
N SER A 99 -0.60 -15.15 13.99
CA SER A 99 -1.57 -14.14 13.57
C SER A 99 -0.84 -12.83 13.37
N LEU A 100 -0.78 -12.37 12.12
CA LEU A 100 -0.13 -11.09 11.81
C LEU A 100 -0.78 -9.94 12.56
N SER A 101 -2.11 -9.90 12.53
CA SER A 101 -2.85 -8.81 13.18
C SER A 101 -2.59 -8.78 14.68
N GLN A 102 -2.54 -9.93 15.32
CA GLN A 102 -2.27 -10.02 16.75
C GLN A 102 -0.87 -9.51 17.08
N HIS A 103 0.14 -9.92 16.32
CA HIS A 103 1.52 -9.45 16.55
C HIS A 103 1.63 -7.94 16.41
N ILE A 104 0.95 -7.37 15.42
CA ILE A 104 0.98 -5.92 15.22
C ILE A 104 0.24 -5.21 16.36
N THR A 105 -0.91 -5.75 16.77
CA THR A 105 -1.69 -5.17 17.87
C THR A 105 -0.87 -5.18 19.16
N GLU A 106 -0.07 -6.21 19.38
CA GLU A 106 0.78 -6.33 20.56
C GLU A 106 2.06 -5.50 20.47
N GLY A 107 2.27 -4.80 19.36
CA GLY A 107 3.40 -3.91 19.19
C GLY A 107 4.71 -4.61 18.85
N HIS A 108 4.66 -5.81 18.27
CA HIS A 108 5.85 -6.55 17.87
C HIS A 108 6.46 -5.91 16.62
N GLN A 109 7.46 -5.08 16.82
CA GLN A 109 8.08 -4.28 15.76
C GLN A 109 8.62 -5.13 14.61
N ALA A 110 9.10 -6.34 14.90
CA ALA A 110 9.61 -7.24 13.87
C ALA A 110 8.57 -7.51 12.78
N TYR A 111 7.31 -7.70 13.18
CA TYR A 111 6.24 -7.98 12.22
C TYR A 111 5.83 -6.74 11.45
N GLY A 112 5.83 -5.57 12.09
CA GLY A 112 5.57 -4.31 11.41
C GLY A 112 6.62 -4.01 10.37
N THR A 113 7.88 -4.21 10.72
CA THR A 113 9.01 -4.00 9.81
C THR A 113 8.94 -4.97 8.63
N LEU A 114 8.60 -6.23 8.90
CA LEU A 114 8.48 -7.24 7.85
C LEU A 114 7.39 -6.85 6.85
N VAL A 115 6.20 -6.52 7.34
CA VAL A 115 5.07 -6.14 6.48
C VAL A 115 5.42 -4.91 5.65
N GLY A 116 5.98 -3.88 6.30
CA GLY A 116 6.36 -2.65 5.62
C GLY A 116 7.41 -2.89 4.55
N SER A 117 8.44 -3.66 4.89
CA SER A 117 9.56 -3.93 3.97
C SER A 117 9.10 -4.73 2.76
N ILE A 118 8.30 -5.77 2.97
CA ILE A 118 7.80 -6.57 1.84
C ILE A 118 6.85 -5.75 0.97
N SER A 119 6.02 -4.90 1.58
CA SER A 119 5.13 -4.03 0.82
C SER A 119 5.92 -3.07 -0.08
N ILE A 120 7.01 -2.51 0.43
CA ILE A 120 7.88 -1.64 -0.36
C ILE A 120 8.57 -2.43 -1.46
N ALA A 121 9.09 -3.61 -1.14
CA ALA A 121 9.76 -4.45 -2.12
C ALA A 121 8.83 -4.83 -3.27
N VAL A 122 7.62 -5.28 -2.96
CA VAL A 122 6.62 -5.60 -3.98
C VAL A 122 6.24 -4.35 -4.76
N GLY A 123 6.16 -3.19 -4.08
CA GLY A 123 5.88 -1.93 -4.75
C GLY A 123 6.93 -1.57 -5.79
N LEU A 124 8.20 -1.77 -5.47
CA LEU A 124 9.29 -1.53 -6.41
C LEU A 124 9.19 -2.47 -7.63
N ILE A 125 8.93 -3.75 -7.38
CA ILE A 125 8.78 -4.73 -8.45
C ILE A 125 7.56 -4.39 -9.31
N ASN A 126 6.46 -4.04 -8.66
CA ASN A 126 5.24 -3.63 -9.33
C ASN A 126 5.50 -2.42 -10.23
N ALA A 127 6.20 -1.42 -9.70
CA ALA A 127 6.54 -0.21 -10.44
C ALA A 127 7.42 -0.54 -11.67
N ALA A 128 8.42 -1.38 -11.49
CA ALA A 128 9.31 -1.77 -12.58
C ALA A 128 8.56 -2.54 -13.66
N SER A 129 7.55 -3.30 -13.28
CA SER A 129 6.76 -4.09 -14.23
C SER A 129 5.88 -3.21 -15.14
N MET A 130 5.76 -1.93 -14.80
CA MET A 130 4.98 -0.98 -15.58
C MET A 130 5.82 -0.19 -16.60
N THR A 131 7.06 -0.56 -16.79
CA THR A 131 7.94 0.11 -17.75
C THR A 131 7.84 -0.59 -19.11
N TRP A 132 6.69 -0.47 -19.70
CA TRP A 132 6.39 -1.09 -21.00
C TRP A 132 6.75 -0.21 -22.22
#